data_b7da510bed2fa26445169e702f8f0e16
#
_entry.id   b7da510bed2fa26445169e702f8f0e16
#
_cell.length_a   1.000
_cell.length_b   1.000
_cell.length_c   1.000
_cell.angle_alpha   90.00
_cell.angle_beta   90.00
_cell.angle_gamma   90.00
#
_symmetry.space_group_name_H-M   'P 1'
#
loop_
_entity.id
_entity.type
_entity.pdbx_description
1 polymer ?
#
loop_
_entity_poly.entity_id
_entity_poly.type
_entity_poly.pdbx_seq_one_letter_code
_entity_poly.pdbx_strand_id
1 'polypeptide(L)'
;MKTQKPSLLKVVTHVSLLTICLFITSCTSKDGSAQKEESATSEVKAPDVDIHTAVVTENLEALKQHIAAGTNINEKDPFGGSSPLISAAVFGKPEMAKVLIEAGADVNFQNNDGSTALHTAAFFCRPEIVKLLLDKGADKNIKNNFGATPYESVAAPFNEVKDAYDMMGKVLGPMGLKLDYVYIEKTRPEIAATLK
;
A
#
# COMPACT_ATOMS: atom_id res chain seq x y z
N MET A 1 18.37 12.45 -54.72
CA MET A 1 19.28 13.48 -54.18
C MET A 1 19.21 13.32 -52.67
N LYS A 2 20.14 12.62 -52.06
CA LYS A 2 21.37 13.14 -51.40
C LYS A 2 20.95 14.24 -50.44
N THR A 3 21.12 14.11 -49.17
CA THR A 3 22.16 13.88 -48.20
C THR A 3 21.72 14.62 -46.95
N GLN A 4 21.99 14.44 -45.74
CA GLN A 4 23.09 13.76 -45.03
C GLN A 4 22.79 13.94 -43.51
N LYS A 5 23.12 12.96 -42.74
CA LYS A 5 23.39 13.12 -41.31
C LYS A 5 24.65 13.99 -41.11
N PRO A 6 24.79 14.61 -39.97
CA PRO A 6 25.89 14.24 -39.08
C PRO A 6 25.42 14.10 -37.62
N SER A 7 25.79 13.07 -36.97
CA SER A 7 27.05 12.62 -36.36
C SER A 7 27.50 13.46 -35.17
N LEU A 8 27.36 12.79 -34.02
CA LEU A 8 28.51 12.46 -33.16
C LEU A 8 29.13 13.60 -32.32
N LEU A 9 29.05 13.36 -31.04
CA LEU A 9 30.23 13.02 -30.24
C LEU A 9 31.09 14.20 -29.74
N LYS A 10 31.43 14.06 -28.55
CA LYS A 10 32.50 14.73 -27.75
C LYS A 10 31.90 15.79 -26.82
N VAL A 11 32.22 15.77 -25.54
CA VAL A 11 33.55 15.79 -24.97
C VAL A 11 33.40 15.54 -23.48
N VAL A 12 33.95 14.49 -22.96
CA VAL A 12 35.28 14.40 -22.36
C VAL A 12 35.40 15.08 -21.00
N THR A 13 35.50 14.22 -20.05
CA THR A 13 36.45 14.16 -18.95
C THR A 13 37.03 15.48 -18.44
N HIS A 14 36.79 15.74 -17.15
CA HIS A 14 37.85 16.32 -16.34
C HIS A 14 38.01 15.52 -15.06
N VAL A 15 38.99 14.67 -15.12
CA VAL A 15 39.74 14.16 -13.99
C VAL A 15 40.52 15.31 -13.42
N SER A 16 40.32 15.64 -12.18
CA SER A 16 41.29 16.46 -11.45
C SER A 16 41.77 15.68 -10.26
N LEU A 17 42.91 15.14 -10.53
CA LEU A 17 43.88 14.54 -9.63
C LEU A 17 44.60 15.68 -8.89
N LEU A 18 45.02 15.43 -7.71
CA LEU A 18 46.01 16.11 -6.85
C LEU A 18 45.38 16.55 -5.53
N THR A 19 45.89 16.22 -4.40
CA THR A 19 47.27 16.05 -3.99
C THR A 19 47.34 15.24 -2.72
N ILE A 20 48.19 14.27 -2.73
CA ILE A 20 48.73 13.58 -1.58
C ILE A 20 49.65 14.55 -0.86
N CYS A 21 49.38 14.86 0.38
CA CYS A 21 50.43 15.38 1.30
C CYS A 21 50.65 14.35 2.40
N LEU A 22 51.70 13.58 2.18
CA LEU A 22 52.37 12.83 3.22
C LEU A 22 53.07 13.80 4.18
N PHE A 23 52.63 13.78 5.45
CA PHE A 23 53.52 14.16 6.55
C PHE A 23 53.64 12.99 7.50
N ILE A 24 54.81 12.37 7.39
CA ILE A 24 55.30 11.40 8.35
C ILE A 24 56.05 12.23 9.42
N THR A 25 55.59 12.21 10.65
CA THR A 25 56.46 12.41 11.79
C THR A 25 56.04 11.49 12.91
N SER A 26 57.04 10.75 13.28
CA SER A 26 57.16 9.76 14.33
C SER A 26 56.90 10.32 15.73
N CYS A 27 56.51 9.40 16.56
CA CYS A 27 56.87 9.14 17.96
C CYS A 27 55.81 9.27 19.03
N THR A 28 55.69 8.14 19.68
CA THR A 28 55.54 7.78 21.10
C THR A 28 54.16 7.72 21.70
N SER A 29 53.81 6.47 21.94
CA SER A 29 53.15 5.85 23.12
C SER A 29 52.25 6.71 24.03
N LYS A 30 50.95 6.43 24.08
CA LYS A 30 50.25 6.01 25.31
C LYS A 30 48.81 5.61 24.98
N ASP A 31 48.39 4.55 25.67
CA ASP A 31 47.07 3.98 25.74
C ASP A 31 45.93 5.01 25.63
N GLY A 32 44.99 4.70 24.70
CA GLY A 32 43.74 5.40 24.55
C GLY A 32 42.84 4.51 23.73
N SER A 33 42.01 3.70 24.37
CA SER A 33 40.95 2.91 23.80
C SER A 33 40.10 3.77 22.84
N ALA A 34 40.36 3.65 21.53
CA ALA A 34 39.44 4.15 20.52
C ALA A 34 38.20 3.30 20.61
N GLN A 35 37.18 3.79 21.32
CA GLN A 35 35.81 3.34 21.14
C GLN A 35 35.43 3.64 19.69
N LYS A 36 35.41 2.56 18.89
CA LYS A 36 34.72 2.51 17.63
C LYS A 36 33.24 2.68 17.97
N GLU A 37 32.71 3.87 17.75
CA GLU A 37 31.27 4.06 17.73
C GLU A 37 30.72 3.24 16.59
N GLU A 38 30.37 2.01 16.91
CA GLU A 38 29.55 1.15 16.12
C GLU A 38 28.17 1.79 16.12
N SER A 39 27.84 2.50 15.05
CA SER A 39 26.48 2.98 14.80
C SER A 39 25.61 1.73 14.68
N ALA A 40 25.09 1.26 15.81
CA ALA A 40 24.06 0.26 15.87
C ALA A 40 22.79 0.90 15.26
N THR A 41 22.61 0.73 13.96
CA THR A 41 21.28 0.76 13.37
C THR A 41 20.56 -0.43 14.00
N SER A 42 19.78 -0.17 15.07
CA SER A 42 18.89 -1.16 15.63
C SER A 42 17.89 -1.55 14.52
N GLU A 43 18.08 -2.71 13.91
CA GLU A 43 17.08 -3.27 13.02
C GLU A 43 15.78 -3.37 13.81
N VAL A 44 14.76 -2.62 13.38
CA VAL A 44 13.43 -2.70 13.97
C VAL A 44 12.86 -4.06 13.57
N LYS A 45 12.70 -4.95 14.55
CA LYS A 45 12.10 -6.26 14.34
C LYS A 45 10.61 -6.11 14.03
N ALA A 46 10.11 -6.82 13.01
CA ALA A 46 8.69 -6.92 12.78
C ALA A 46 7.98 -7.54 13.99
N PRO A 47 6.72 -7.14 14.27
CA PRO A 47 5.94 -7.71 15.37
C PRO A 47 5.58 -9.18 15.11
N ASP A 48 5.20 -9.90 16.16
CA ASP A 48 4.83 -11.33 16.04
C ASP A 48 3.45 -11.53 15.39
N VAL A 49 2.59 -10.49 15.38
CA VAL A 49 1.31 -10.49 14.68
C VAL A 49 1.53 -10.11 13.21
N ASP A 50 0.93 -10.85 12.27
CA ASP A 50 1.06 -10.51 10.85
C ASP A 50 0.36 -9.19 10.47
N ILE A 51 0.76 -8.60 9.35
CA ILE A 51 0.30 -7.28 8.94
C ILE A 51 -1.21 -7.23 8.63
N HIS A 52 -1.81 -8.31 8.12
CA HIS A 52 -3.25 -8.36 7.85
C HIS A 52 -4.04 -8.42 9.14
N THR A 53 -3.61 -9.22 10.09
CA THR A 53 -4.18 -9.28 11.44
C THR A 53 -4.06 -7.92 12.14
N ALA A 54 -2.91 -7.24 12.03
CA ALA A 54 -2.73 -5.91 12.58
C ALA A 54 -3.76 -4.92 12.00
N VAL A 55 -4.02 -4.98 10.68
CA VAL A 55 -5.01 -4.13 10.01
C VAL A 55 -6.44 -4.45 10.47
N VAL A 56 -6.84 -5.72 10.46
CA VAL A 56 -8.21 -6.14 10.79
C VAL A 56 -8.55 -5.84 12.25
N THR A 57 -7.59 -6.02 13.16
CA THR A 57 -7.76 -5.74 14.60
C THR A 57 -7.51 -4.28 14.98
N GLU A 58 -7.22 -3.40 14.00
CA GLU A 58 -6.89 -1.98 14.24
C GLU A 58 -5.69 -1.78 15.17
N ASN A 59 -4.75 -2.71 15.17
CA ASN A 59 -3.51 -2.57 15.92
C ASN A 59 -2.53 -1.64 15.19
N LEU A 60 -2.75 -0.34 15.37
CA LEU A 60 -1.98 0.71 14.71
C LEU A 60 -0.50 0.65 15.07
N GLU A 61 -0.17 0.27 16.29
CA GLU A 61 1.21 0.16 16.75
C GLU A 61 1.95 -0.96 16.01
N ALA A 62 1.32 -2.14 15.91
CA ALA A 62 1.88 -3.26 15.14
C ALA A 62 2.02 -2.89 13.65
N LEU A 63 1.04 -2.20 13.05
CA LEU A 63 1.14 -1.74 11.67
C LEU A 63 2.33 -0.80 11.45
N LYS A 64 2.52 0.17 12.32
CA LYS A 64 3.68 1.09 12.26
C LYS A 64 5.00 0.35 12.46
N GLN A 65 5.03 -0.65 13.33
CA GLN A 65 6.22 -1.48 13.54
C GLN A 65 6.56 -2.32 12.30
N HIS A 66 5.56 -2.89 11.61
CA HIS A 66 5.74 -3.56 10.32
C HIS A 66 6.36 -2.61 9.29
N ILE A 67 5.82 -1.39 9.18
CA ILE A 67 6.33 -0.38 8.26
C ILE A 67 7.78 -0.02 8.59
N ALA A 68 8.10 0.22 9.85
CA ALA A 68 9.44 0.54 10.31
C ALA A 68 10.44 -0.60 10.10
N ALA A 69 9.98 -1.86 10.20
CA ALA A 69 10.77 -3.05 9.94
C ALA A 69 10.95 -3.35 8.45
N GLY A 70 10.35 -2.56 7.54
CA GLY A 70 10.43 -2.78 6.10
C GLY A 70 9.64 -3.99 5.60
N THR A 71 8.63 -4.43 6.35
CA THR A 71 7.72 -5.50 5.89
C THR A 71 7.08 -5.12 4.57
N ASN A 72 6.89 -6.09 3.68
CA ASN A 72 6.19 -5.85 2.42
C ASN A 72 4.74 -5.43 2.68
N ILE A 73 4.46 -4.13 2.57
CA ILE A 73 3.12 -3.56 2.82
C ILE A 73 2.07 -3.94 1.75
N ASN A 74 2.49 -4.60 0.67
CA ASN A 74 1.63 -5.17 -0.37
C ASN A 74 1.62 -6.70 -0.32
N GLU A 75 2.01 -7.30 0.79
CA GLU A 75 1.99 -8.75 0.98
C GLU A 75 0.58 -9.30 0.74
N LYS A 76 0.51 -10.42 0.04
CA LYS A 76 -0.76 -11.10 -0.25
C LYS A 76 -1.21 -11.96 0.91
N ASP A 77 -2.47 -11.82 1.31
CA ASP A 77 -3.07 -12.82 2.21
C ASP A 77 -3.20 -14.19 1.51
N PRO A 78 -3.20 -15.29 2.28
CA PRO A 78 -3.21 -16.64 1.72
C PRO A 78 -4.57 -17.07 1.14
N PHE A 79 -5.64 -16.32 1.38
CA PHE A 79 -7.00 -16.71 0.99
C PHE A 79 -7.40 -16.11 -0.35
N GLY A 80 -7.45 -14.79 -0.44
CA GLY A 80 -7.91 -14.05 -1.63
C GLY A 80 -6.78 -13.32 -2.36
N GLY A 81 -5.55 -13.39 -1.87
CA GLY A 81 -4.42 -12.62 -2.40
C GLY A 81 -4.59 -11.11 -2.21
N SER A 82 -5.37 -10.70 -1.21
CA SER A 82 -5.60 -9.29 -0.90
C SER A 82 -4.38 -8.67 -0.26
N SER A 83 -4.08 -7.41 -0.59
CA SER A 83 -3.09 -6.63 0.16
C SER A 83 -3.66 -6.13 1.50
N PRO A 84 -2.83 -5.68 2.46
CA PRO A 84 -3.30 -5.05 3.69
C PRO A 84 -4.24 -3.87 3.45
N LEU A 85 -4.04 -3.12 2.37
CA LEU A 85 -4.93 -2.01 1.97
C LEU A 85 -6.31 -2.51 1.52
N ILE A 86 -6.38 -3.63 0.78
CA ILE A 86 -7.64 -4.28 0.43
C ILE A 86 -8.33 -4.80 1.70
N SER A 87 -7.60 -5.41 2.63
CA SER A 87 -8.15 -5.86 3.92
C SER A 87 -8.73 -4.68 4.71
N ALA A 88 -8.05 -3.54 4.76
CA ALA A 88 -8.58 -2.31 5.37
C ALA A 88 -9.91 -1.87 4.72
N ALA A 89 -10.03 -2.00 3.39
CA ALA A 89 -11.25 -1.66 2.67
C ALA A 89 -12.40 -2.63 2.96
N VAL A 90 -12.15 -3.95 3.04
CA VAL A 90 -13.16 -4.95 3.43
C VAL A 90 -13.73 -4.66 4.81
N PHE A 91 -12.85 -4.51 5.79
CA PHE A 91 -13.23 -4.37 7.20
C PHE A 91 -13.57 -2.94 7.63
N GLY A 92 -13.49 -1.97 6.69
CA GLY A 92 -13.84 -0.58 6.94
C GLY A 92 -12.93 0.08 7.99
N LYS A 93 -11.61 0.00 7.78
CA LYS A 93 -10.57 0.52 8.67
C LYS A 93 -9.87 1.74 8.04
N PRO A 94 -10.51 2.93 8.03
CA PRO A 94 -10.00 4.10 7.30
C PRO A 94 -8.66 4.59 7.83
N GLU A 95 -8.42 4.54 9.12
CA GLU A 95 -7.13 4.97 9.69
C GLU A 95 -6.00 4.02 9.26
N MET A 96 -6.25 2.71 9.23
CA MET A 96 -5.28 1.72 8.71
C MET A 96 -5.01 1.95 7.23
N ALA A 97 -6.07 2.18 6.41
CA ALA A 97 -5.93 2.49 5.00
C ALA A 97 -5.07 3.74 4.78
N LYS A 98 -5.30 4.80 5.57
CA LYS A 98 -4.52 6.03 5.51
C LYS A 98 -3.05 5.79 5.80
N VAL A 99 -2.72 5.09 6.88
CA VAL A 99 -1.34 4.79 7.26
C VAL A 99 -0.63 3.94 6.20
N LEU A 100 -1.31 2.93 5.64
CA LEU A 100 -0.77 2.11 4.54
C LEU A 100 -0.49 2.94 3.29
N ILE A 101 -1.42 3.80 2.90
CA ILE A 101 -1.26 4.69 1.74
C ILE A 101 -0.11 5.68 1.95
N GLU A 102 0.00 6.27 3.13
CA GLU A 102 1.11 7.19 3.48
C GLU A 102 2.47 6.48 3.50
N ALA A 103 2.49 5.20 3.83
CA ALA A 103 3.68 4.35 3.77
C ALA A 103 4.01 3.84 2.35
N GLY A 104 3.23 4.19 1.32
CA GLY A 104 3.48 3.85 -0.07
C GLY A 104 2.85 2.53 -0.52
N ALA A 105 1.76 2.08 0.12
CA ALA A 105 1.00 0.94 -0.39
C ALA A 105 0.49 1.21 -1.81
N ASP A 106 0.56 0.19 -2.66
CA ASP A 106 0.05 0.27 -4.03
C ASP A 106 -1.48 0.35 -4.03
N VAL A 107 -2.00 1.53 -4.34
CA VAL A 107 -3.44 1.82 -4.37
C VAL A 107 -4.16 1.08 -5.50
N ASN A 108 -3.43 0.62 -6.52
CA ASN A 108 -3.96 -0.13 -7.66
C ASN A 108 -3.63 -1.63 -7.61
N PHE A 109 -3.10 -2.10 -6.50
CA PHE A 109 -2.84 -3.52 -6.29
C PHE A 109 -4.11 -4.35 -6.54
N GLN A 110 -3.98 -5.42 -7.31
CA GLN A 110 -5.09 -6.32 -7.62
C GLN A 110 -4.94 -7.66 -6.87
N ASN A 111 -6.00 -8.07 -6.20
CA ASN A 111 -6.09 -9.39 -5.58
C ASN A 111 -6.30 -10.50 -6.63
N ASN A 112 -6.55 -11.74 -6.19
CA ASN A 112 -6.75 -12.88 -7.09
C ASN A 112 -7.99 -12.74 -8.00
N ASP A 113 -8.98 -11.95 -7.57
CA ASP A 113 -10.18 -11.62 -8.37
C ASP A 113 -9.95 -10.42 -9.30
N GLY A 114 -8.74 -9.86 -9.35
CA GLY A 114 -8.44 -8.64 -10.08
C GLY A 114 -9.02 -7.38 -9.44
N SER A 115 -9.62 -7.48 -8.26
CA SER A 115 -10.24 -6.35 -7.56
C SER A 115 -9.20 -5.54 -6.80
N THR A 116 -9.28 -4.21 -6.90
CA THR A 116 -8.45 -3.27 -6.15
C THR A 116 -9.11 -2.86 -4.82
N ALA A 117 -8.38 -2.14 -3.98
CA ALA A 117 -8.96 -1.54 -2.78
C ALA A 117 -10.16 -0.63 -3.09
N LEU A 118 -10.16 0.05 -4.26
CA LEU A 118 -11.27 0.90 -4.67
C LEU A 118 -12.52 0.10 -5.04
N HIS A 119 -12.39 -1.06 -5.72
CA HIS A 119 -13.51 -1.98 -5.96
C HIS A 119 -14.14 -2.42 -4.63
N THR A 120 -13.28 -2.83 -3.71
CA THR A 120 -13.66 -3.36 -2.40
C THR A 120 -14.32 -2.29 -1.54
N ALA A 121 -13.73 -1.09 -1.46
CA ALA A 121 -14.28 0.02 -0.71
C ALA A 121 -15.65 0.48 -1.28
N ALA A 122 -15.81 0.44 -2.62
CA ALA A 122 -17.07 0.73 -3.27
C ALA A 122 -18.14 -0.33 -2.91
N PHE A 123 -17.82 -1.61 -3.09
CA PHE A 123 -18.72 -2.72 -2.81
C PHE A 123 -19.19 -2.72 -1.34
N PHE A 124 -18.28 -2.62 -0.38
CA PHE A 124 -18.60 -2.62 1.06
C PHE A 124 -19.08 -1.27 1.60
N CYS A 125 -19.29 -0.29 0.74
CA CYS A 125 -19.78 1.05 1.11
C CYS A 125 -18.92 1.73 2.18
N ARG A 126 -17.64 1.95 1.85
CA ARG A 126 -16.65 2.63 2.70
C ARG A 126 -16.30 4.01 2.11
N PRO A 127 -17.18 5.01 2.21
CA PRO A 127 -17.01 6.31 1.52
C PRO A 127 -15.73 7.03 1.90
N GLU A 128 -15.29 6.95 3.15
CA GLU A 128 -14.04 7.53 3.62
C GLU A 128 -12.83 6.93 2.91
N ILE A 129 -12.81 5.58 2.77
CA ILE A 129 -11.72 4.88 2.08
C ILE A 129 -11.78 5.14 0.58
N VAL A 130 -12.97 5.18 -0.03
CA VAL A 130 -13.15 5.58 -1.44
C VAL A 130 -12.52 6.94 -1.68
N LYS A 131 -12.83 7.93 -0.83
CA LYS A 131 -12.25 9.27 -0.94
C LYS A 131 -10.73 9.25 -0.80
N LEU A 132 -10.20 8.58 0.21
CA LEU A 132 -8.75 8.46 0.43
C LEU A 132 -8.04 7.86 -0.79
N LEU A 133 -8.59 6.80 -1.37
CA LEU A 133 -8.01 6.12 -2.54
C LEU A 133 -8.03 7.03 -3.77
N LEU A 134 -9.14 7.73 -4.04
CA LEU A 134 -9.24 8.65 -5.16
C LEU A 134 -8.30 9.84 -5.00
N ASP A 135 -8.20 10.42 -3.80
CA ASP A 135 -7.27 11.52 -3.49
C ASP A 135 -5.79 11.11 -3.72
N LYS A 136 -5.51 9.80 -3.68
CA LYS A 136 -4.18 9.22 -3.91
C LYS A 136 -3.99 8.60 -5.29
N GLY A 137 -4.90 8.88 -6.22
CA GLY A 137 -4.78 8.51 -7.62
C GLY A 137 -5.13 7.04 -7.92
N ALA A 138 -5.97 6.41 -7.12
CA ALA A 138 -6.52 5.10 -7.48
C ALA A 138 -7.27 5.17 -8.82
N ASP A 139 -6.94 4.27 -9.72
CA ASP A 139 -7.54 4.21 -11.05
C ASP A 139 -8.93 3.58 -10.99
N LYS A 140 -9.95 4.40 -11.23
CA LYS A 140 -11.35 3.98 -11.25
C LYS A 140 -11.77 3.21 -12.50
N ASN A 141 -10.88 3.05 -13.48
CA ASN A 141 -11.15 2.36 -14.74
C ASN A 141 -10.62 0.92 -14.76
N ILE A 142 -9.85 0.50 -13.77
CA ILE A 142 -9.39 -0.88 -13.66
C ILE A 142 -10.61 -1.79 -13.62
N LYS A 143 -10.58 -2.87 -14.42
CA LYS A 143 -11.59 -3.92 -14.39
C LYS A 143 -11.08 -5.14 -13.65
N ASN A 144 -11.90 -5.67 -12.78
CA ASN A 144 -11.62 -6.95 -12.14
C ASN A 144 -11.89 -8.14 -13.10
N ASN A 145 -11.66 -9.36 -12.65
CA ASN A 145 -11.85 -10.58 -13.46
C ASN A 145 -13.31 -10.86 -13.83
N PHE A 146 -14.26 -10.16 -13.23
CA PHE A 146 -15.69 -10.19 -13.59
C PHE A 146 -16.02 -9.11 -14.63
N GLY A 147 -15.05 -8.35 -15.11
CA GLY A 147 -15.20 -7.27 -16.07
C GLY A 147 -15.77 -5.97 -15.48
N ALA A 148 -15.93 -5.89 -14.17
CA ALA A 148 -16.50 -4.74 -13.47
C ALA A 148 -15.43 -3.74 -13.05
N THR A 149 -15.68 -2.45 -13.24
CA THR A 149 -14.96 -1.33 -12.62
C THR A 149 -15.42 -1.11 -11.17
N PRO A 150 -14.74 -0.30 -10.35
CA PRO A 150 -15.23 0.09 -9.02
C PRO A 150 -16.65 0.69 -9.05
N TYR A 151 -16.98 1.46 -10.09
CA TYR A 151 -18.35 1.96 -10.29
C TYR A 151 -19.36 0.81 -10.46
N GLU A 152 -19.08 -0.12 -11.36
CA GLU A 152 -19.97 -1.26 -11.65
C GLU A 152 -20.13 -2.19 -10.42
N SER A 153 -19.13 -2.26 -9.55
CA SER A 153 -19.20 -3.02 -8.30
C SER A 153 -20.25 -2.48 -7.31
N VAL A 154 -20.67 -1.21 -7.45
CA VAL A 154 -21.62 -0.56 -6.55
C VAL A 154 -22.88 -0.06 -7.25
N ALA A 155 -22.93 -0.03 -8.58
CA ALA A 155 -24.02 0.58 -9.35
C ALA A 155 -25.32 -0.22 -9.32
N ALA A 156 -25.27 -1.55 -9.16
CA ALA A 156 -26.47 -2.40 -9.12
C ALA A 156 -27.33 -2.08 -7.87
N PRO A 157 -28.66 -2.18 -7.98
CA PRO A 157 -29.56 -2.03 -6.82
C PRO A 157 -29.23 -3.04 -5.71
N PHE A 158 -29.44 -2.64 -4.45
CA PHE A 158 -29.09 -3.48 -3.30
C PHE A 158 -29.78 -4.86 -3.31
N ASN A 159 -31.07 -4.91 -3.68
CA ASN A 159 -31.83 -6.15 -3.74
C ASN A 159 -31.24 -7.19 -4.72
N GLU A 160 -30.55 -6.76 -5.78
CA GLU A 160 -29.92 -7.65 -6.75
C GLU A 160 -28.60 -8.23 -6.25
N VAL A 161 -27.95 -7.59 -5.29
CA VAL A 161 -26.63 -7.97 -4.76
C VAL A 161 -26.67 -8.44 -3.30
N LYS A 162 -27.85 -8.47 -2.70
CA LYS A 162 -28.04 -8.85 -1.28
C LYS A 162 -27.43 -10.20 -0.95
N ASP A 163 -27.61 -11.19 -1.83
CA ASP A 163 -27.10 -12.55 -1.62
C ASP A 163 -25.54 -12.57 -1.56
N ALA A 164 -24.89 -11.69 -2.32
CA ALA A 164 -23.44 -11.54 -2.25
C ALA A 164 -23.00 -11.00 -0.87
N TYR A 165 -23.72 -10.04 -0.32
CA TYR A 165 -23.46 -9.55 1.06
C TYR A 165 -23.73 -10.62 2.11
N ASP A 166 -24.82 -11.39 1.95
CA ASP A 166 -25.15 -12.51 2.86
C ASP A 166 -24.03 -13.56 2.86
N MET A 167 -23.49 -13.89 1.69
CA MET A 167 -22.36 -14.79 1.55
C MET A 167 -21.10 -14.23 2.21
N MET A 168 -20.74 -12.96 1.92
CA MET A 168 -19.59 -12.30 2.52
C MET A 168 -19.71 -12.19 4.04
N GLY A 169 -20.90 -11.88 4.55
CA GLY A 169 -21.17 -11.85 5.98
C GLY A 169 -20.98 -13.20 6.67
N LYS A 170 -21.35 -14.31 6.01
CA LYS A 170 -21.12 -15.67 6.52
C LYS A 170 -19.63 -16.04 6.55
N VAL A 171 -18.90 -15.68 5.50
CA VAL A 171 -17.48 -16.04 5.35
C VAL A 171 -16.57 -15.16 6.23
N LEU A 172 -16.78 -13.85 6.20
CA LEU A 172 -15.91 -12.87 6.85
C LEU A 172 -16.41 -12.39 8.22
N GLY A 173 -17.67 -12.71 8.57
CA GLY A 173 -18.24 -12.38 9.88
C GLY A 173 -17.41 -12.91 11.06
N PRO A 174 -16.95 -14.18 11.04
CA PRO A 174 -16.05 -14.71 12.06
C PRO A 174 -14.73 -13.95 12.20
N MET A 175 -14.30 -13.26 11.13
CA MET A 175 -13.10 -12.41 11.11
C MET A 175 -13.40 -10.96 11.53
N GLY A 176 -14.65 -10.65 11.90
CA GLY A 176 -15.04 -9.32 12.39
C GLY A 176 -15.73 -8.41 11.37
N LEU A 177 -16.06 -8.90 10.15
CA LEU A 177 -16.85 -8.11 9.21
C LEU A 177 -18.28 -7.89 9.77
N LYS A 178 -18.66 -6.64 9.86
CA LYS A 178 -20.05 -6.22 10.21
C LYS A 178 -20.67 -5.53 9.01
N LEU A 179 -21.86 -6.01 8.61
CA LEU A 179 -22.63 -5.44 7.51
C LEU A 179 -23.92 -4.84 8.05
N ASP A 180 -24.07 -3.53 7.86
CA ASP A 180 -25.33 -2.81 8.10
C ASP A 180 -26.03 -2.64 6.75
N TYR A 181 -27.02 -3.45 6.48
CA TYR A 181 -27.71 -3.47 5.18
C TYR A 181 -28.49 -2.20 4.89
N VAL A 182 -29.05 -1.55 5.93
CA VAL A 182 -29.74 -0.28 5.76
C VAL A 182 -28.75 0.82 5.34
N TYR A 183 -27.60 0.86 5.99
CA TYR A 183 -26.53 1.78 5.63
C TYR A 183 -25.99 1.50 4.21
N ILE A 184 -25.73 0.23 3.89
CA ILE A 184 -25.24 -0.17 2.57
C ILE A 184 -26.22 0.25 1.47
N GLU A 185 -27.50 -0.08 1.60
CA GLU A 185 -28.54 0.26 0.62
C GLU A 185 -28.60 1.77 0.37
N LYS A 186 -28.55 2.57 1.44
CA LYS A 186 -28.56 4.03 1.37
C LYS A 186 -27.30 4.60 0.72
N THR A 187 -26.12 4.04 1.03
CA THR A 187 -24.82 4.62 0.65
C THR A 187 -24.39 4.23 -0.75
N ARG A 188 -24.84 3.09 -1.29
CA ARG A 188 -24.49 2.63 -2.65
C ARG A 188 -24.64 3.70 -3.74
N PRO A 189 -25.79 4.39 -3.87
CA PRO A 189 -25.96 5.41 -4.92
C PRO A 189 -25.04 6.61 -4.74
N GLU A 190 -24.69 6.97 -3.51
CA GLU A 190 -23.77 8.07 -3.22
C GLU A 190 -22.34 7.75 -3.69
N ILE A 191 -21.86 6.52 -3.41
CA ILE A 191 -20.56 6.05 -3.88
C ILE A 191 -20.55 5.90 -5.40
N ALA A 192 -21.62 5.34 -5.99
CA ALA A 192 -21.73 5.22 -7.43
C ALA A 192 -21.63 6.61 -8.12
N ALA A 193 -22.25 7.64 -7.54
CA ALA A 193 -22.15 9.01 -8.04
C ALA A 193 -20.72 9.58 -7.96
N THR A 194 -19.97 9.22 -6.91
CA THR A 194 -18.57 9.65 -6.73
C THR A 194 -17.61 8.98 -7.72
N LEU A 195 -17.93 7.78 -8.20
CA LEU A 195 -17.08 6.98 -9.08
C LEU A 195 -17.34 7.21 -10.59
N LYS A 196 -18.44 7.87 -10.94
CA LYS A 196 -18.71 8.29 -12.32
C LYS A 196 -17.67 9.29 -12.80
#